data_5885484ea036ff3ddaff8089917e44a1
#
_entry.id   5885484ea036ff3ddaff8089917e44a1
#
_cell.length_a   1.000
_cell.length_b   1.000
_cell.length_c   1.000
_cell.angle_alpha   90.00
_cell.angle_beta   90.00
_cell.angle_gamma   90.00
#
_symmetry.space_group_name_H-M   'P 1'
#
loop_
_entity.id
_entity.type
_entity.pdbx_description
1 polymer ?
#
loop_
_entity_poly.entity_id
_entity_poly.type
_entity_poly.pdbx_seq_one_letter_code
_entity_poly.pdbx_strand_id
1 'polypeptide(L)'
;LDRPIHCVRELWSCEHHHLGRAMAAVSMLDRLHDWGETHKLSQGDRILVQAHGQAGLVLALVSNLLCVASSSSRTRLLDLLSAFASQVNRPDIASTIQRVAPLLSNGTILNGATLDVVTFGMPVRYGWDPSGLGKLLHIVNHRSMRTDGKTWLSKMELPQITMEMPIAWGGDYIQELAVAGSDALPTTEAAKAANKAVWELVEPFDGFERWLECARRAVRIPSEGLGILADYKDSTGSTNVRDHYYGHAAYTRLNTMLFNTTAIVQSLYS
;
A
#
# COMPACT_ATOMS: atom_id res chain seq x y z
N LEU A 1 19.82 -5.67 21.27
CA LEU A 1 18.76 -4.64 21.25
C LEU A 1 18.32 -4.44 22.70
N ASP A 2 18.62 -3.28 23.26
CA ASP A 2 18.29 -2.98 24.68
C ASP A 2 16.85 -2.45 24.85
N ARG A 3 16.08 -2.39 23.75
CA ARG A 3 14.68 -1.91 23.76
C ARG A 3 13.73 -3.03 23.35
N PRO A 4 12.55 -3.13 23.98
CA PRO A 4 11.55 -4.13 23.58
C PRO A 4 11.02 -3.86 22.16
N ILE A 5 10.76 -4.93 21.43
CA ILE A 5 10.03 -4.87 20.16
C ILE A 5 8.57 -5.19 20.44
N HIS A 6 7.70 -4.24 20.17
CA HIS A 6 6.25 -4.41 20.27
C HIS A 6 5.69 -4.70 18.89
N CYS A 7 4.88 -5.75 18.77
CA CYS A 7 4.25 -6.13 17.51
C CYS A 7 2.73 -6.10 17.65
N VAL A 8 2.06 -5.52 16.67
CA VAL A 8 0.60 -5.51 16.59
C VAL A 8 0.16 -5.77 15.16
N ARG A 9 -1.00 -6.43 15.01
CA ARG A 9 -1.64 -6.61 13.71
C ARG A 9 -2.70 -5.54 13.53
N GLU A 10 -2.54 -4.74 12.48
CA GLU A 10 -3.53 -3.76 12.08
C GLU A 10 -4.60 -4.40 11.19
N LEU A 11 -5.88 -4.12 11.49
CA LEU A 11 -7.02 -4.57 10.71
C LEU A 11 -7.76 -3.38 10.12
N TRP A 12 -8.13 -3.47 8.85
CA TRP A 12 -8.92 -2.47 8.16
C TRP A 12 -10.06 -3.15 7.38
N SER A 13 -11.01 -2.37 6.86
CA SER A 13 -12.22 -2.88 6.22
C SER A 13 -11.98 -3.69 4.94
N CYS A 14 -10.78 -3.61 4.36
CA CYS A 14 -10.42 -4.19 3.06
C CYS A 14 -11.36 -3.75 1.91
N GLU A 15 -11.92 -2.57 1.99
CA GLU A 15 -12.75 -2.01 0.91
C GLU A 15 -11.90 -1.68 -0.32
N HIS A 16 -12.22 -2.32 -1.43
CA HIS A 16 -11.46 -2.23 -2.68
C HIS A 16 -11.86 -1.01 -3.52
N HIS A 17 -11.98 0.15 -2.89
CA HIS A 17 -12.26 1.43 -3.56
C HIS A 17 -11.53 2.59 -2.89
N HIS A 18 -11.40 3.70 -3.59
CA HIS A 18 -10.57 4.84 -3.16
C HIS A 18 -11.03 5.45 -1.84
N LEU A 19 -12.34 5.62 -1.68
CA LEU A 19 -12.94 6.15 -0.45
C LEU A 19 -12.61 5.28 0.77
N GLY A 20 -12.78 3.95 0.66
CA GLY A 20 -12.48 3.02 1.76
C GLY A 20 -11.00 3.05 2.15
N ARG A 21 -10.10 3.10 1.16
CA ARG A 21 -8.65 3.22 1.42
C ARG A 21 -8.29 4.56 2.08
N ALA A 22 -8.92 5.65 1.65
CA ALA A 22 -8.69 6.96 2.26
C ALA A 22 -9.17 7.01 3.73
N MET A 23 -10.35 6.48 4.02
CA MET A 23 -10.83 6.33 5.40
C MET A 23 -9.90 5.43 6.23
N ALA A 24 -9.43 4.33 5.65
CA ALA A 24 -8.47 3.44 6.31
C ALA A 24 -7.13 4.13 6.61
N ALA A 25 -6.65 4.99 5.71
CA ALA A 25 -5.42 5.75 5.93
C ALA A 25 -5.53 6.73 7.11
N VAL A 26 -6.64 7.44 7.21
CA VAL A 26 -6.91 8.35 8.35
C VAL A 26 -7.05 7.56 9.65
N SER A 27 -7.82 6.46 9.64
CA SER A 27 -7.96 5.59 10.81
C SER A 27 -6.64 4.96 11.24
N MET A 28 -5.77 4.62 10.29
CA MET A 28 -4.45 4.08 10.59
C MET A 28 -3.56 5.12 11.29
N LEU A 29 -3.58 6.37 10.83
CA LEU A 29 -2.84 7.45 11.46
C LEU A 29 -3.30 7.71 12.90
N ASP A 30 -4.61 7.68 13.13
CA ASP A 30 -5.20 7.79 14.46
C ASP A 30 -4.69 6.68 15.40
N ARG A 31 -4.71 5.43 14.92
CA ARG A 31 -4.22 4.28 15.70
C ARG A 31 -2.70 4.30 15.91
N LEU A 32 -1.94 4.77 14.93
CA LEU A 32 -0.49 4.94 15.09
C LEU A 32 -0.19 5.98 16.17
N HIS A 33 -0.98 7.05 16.23
CA HIS A 33 -0.86 8.05 17.30
C HIS A 33 -1.18 7.46 18.67
N ASP A 34 -2.34 6.82 18.83
CA ASP A 34 -2.76 6.19 20.09
C ASP A 34 -1.75 5.12 20.55
N TRP A 35 -1.22 4.36 19.61
CA TRP A 35 -0.19 3.36 19.90
C TRP A 35 1.12 4.00 20.34
N GLY A 36 1.50 5.10 19.69
CA GLY A 36 2.66 5.89 20.06
C GLY A 36 2.56 6.48 21.47
N GLU A 37 1.39 7.01 21.83
CA GLU A 37 1.10 7.48 23.19
C GLU A 37 1.18 6.35 24.21
N THR A 38 0.55 5.21 23.91
CA THR A 38 0.53 4.04 24.80
C THR A 38 1.93 3.52 25.11
N HIS A 39 2.81 3.49 24.11
CA HIS A 39 4.18 3.01 24.23
C HIS A 39 5.19 4.13 24.52
N LYS A 40 4.72 5.37 24.69
CA LYS A 40 5.54 6.56 24.99
C LYS A 40 6.66 6.75 23.95
N LEU A 41 6.31 6.61 22.69
CA LEU A 41 7.25 6.84 21.61
C LEU A 41 7.71 8.29 21.59
N SER A 42 8.94 8.50 21.17
CA SER A 42 9.61 9.79 21.16
C SER A 42 10.58 9.91 19.99
N GLN A 43 11.25 11.04 19.88
CA GLN A 43 12.30 11.23 18.90
C GLN A 43 13.39 10.15 19.04
N GLY A 44 13.75 9.54 17.91
CA GLY A 44 14.70 8.44 17.81
C GLY A 44 14.08 7.04 17.86
N ASP A 45 12.79 6.93 18.23
CA ASP A 45 12.07 5.67 18.08
C ASP A 45 11.63 5.47 16.64
N ARG A 46 11.43 4.22 16.24
CA ARG A 46 11.02 3.86 14.89
C ARG A 46 9.80 2.94 14.91
N ILE A 47 8.88 3.22 14.02
CA ILE A 47 7.71 2.36 13.74
C ILE A 47 7.96 1.71 12.39
N LEU A 48 7.99 0.38 12.34
CA LEU A 48 8.03 -0.36 11.09
C LEU A 48 6.64 -0.89 10.76
N VAL A 49 6.07 -0.42 9.66
CA VAL A 49 4.81 -0.96 9.15
C VAL A 49 5.08 -1.82 7.93
N GLN A 50 4.55 -3.03 7.96
CA GLN A 50 4.61 -3.98 6.84
C GLN A 50 3.20 -4.18 6.28
N ALA A 51 3.03 -4.04 4.96
CA ALA A 51 1.76 -4.19 4.29
C ALA A 51 1.86 -5.14 3.09
N HIS A 52 0.83 -5.95 2.91
CA HIS A 52 0.73 -6.88 1.79
C HIS A 52 -0.42 -6.48 0.86
N GLY A 53 -0.17 -6.56 -0.44
CA GLY A 53 -1.17 -6.31 -1.47
C GLY A 53 -1.79 -4.91 -1.36
N GLN A 54 -3.11 -4.84 -1.34
CA GLN A 54 -3.85 -3.58 -1.33
C GLN A 54 -3.66 -2.74 -0.05
N ALA A 55 -3.22 -3.33 1.06
CA ALA A 55 -2.88 -2.56 2.24
C ALA A 55 -1.71 -1.57 1.98
N GLY A 56 -0.84 -1.87 1.03
CA GLY A 56 0.19 -0.93 0.57
C GLY A 56 -0.39 0.35 -0.03
N LEU A 57 -1.58 0.30 -0.66
CA LEU A 57 -2.26 1.50 -1.18
C LEU A 57 -2.75 2.41 -0.06
N VAL A 58 -3.15 1.84 1.07
CA VAL A 58 -3.47 2.63 2.27
C VAL A 58 -2.22 3.36 2.77
N LEU A 59 -1.06 2.68 2.77
CA LEU A 59 0.20 3.29 3.19
C LEU A 59 0.69 4.38 2.21
N ALA A 60 0.41 4.24 0.92
CA ALA A 60 0.67 5.31 -0.05
C ALA A 60 -0.13 6.58 0.30
N LEU A 61 -1.41 6.42 0.68
CA LEU A 61 -2.22 7.55 1.14
C LEU A 61 -1.73 8.10 2.49
N VAL A 62 -1.28 7.25 3.41
CA VAL A 62 -0.64 7.67 4.67
C VAL A 62 0.60 8.52 4.38
N SER A 63 1.46 8.12 3.43
CA SER A 63 2.65 8.89 3.06
C SER A 63 2.28 10.30 2.56
N ASN A 64 1.27 10.40 1.72
CA ASN A 64 0.76 11.68 1.22
C ASN A 64 0.12 12.55 2.31
N LEU A 65 -0.54 11.93 3.31
CA LEU A 65 -1.09 12.65 4.46
C LEU A 65 0.00 13.18 5.39
N LEU A 66 1.12 12.46 5.54
CA LEU A 66 2.25 12.89 6.35
C LEU A 66 3.09 13.99 5.69
N CYS A 67 3.03 14.12 4.36
CA CYS A 67 3.81 15.10 3.63
C CYS A 67 3.38 16.54 3.95
N VAL A 68 4.32 17.35 4.37
CA VAL A 68 4.08 18.77 4.69
C VAL A 68 3.84 19.61 3.41
N ALA A 69 4.55 19.29 2.33
CA ALA A 69 4.43 20.01 1.06
C ALA A 69 3.04 19.83 0.41
N SER A 70 2.35 18.75 0.71
CA SER A 70 1.00 18.43 0.19
C SER A 70 -0.13 18.95 1.09
N SER A 71 0.10 19.96 1.91
CA SER A 71 -0.88 20.46 2.91
C SER A 71 -2.23 20.81 2.33
N SER A 72 -2.28 21.41 1.14
CA SER A 72 -3.54 21.77 0.47
C SER A 72 -4.34 20.53 0.02
N SER A 73 -3.68 19.54 -0.58
CA SER A 73 -4.31 18.29 -1.01
C SER A 73 -4.76 17.47 0.20
N ARG A 74 -3.94 17.44 1.26
CA ARG A 74 -4.29 16.84 2.54
C ARG A 74 -5.55 17.44 3.14
N THR A 75 -5.63 18.77 3.24
CA THR A 75 -6.81 19.47 3.76
C THR A 75 -8.05 19.14 2.92
N ARG A 76 -7.95 19.22 1.60
CA ARG A 76 -9.06 18.86 0.70
C ARG A 76 -9.54 17.42 0.88
N LEU A 77 -8.63 16.47 1.08
CA LEU A 77 -9.00 15.08 1.34
C LEU A 77 -9.73 14.93 2.68
N LEU A 78 -9.23 15.54 3.75
CA LEU A 78 -9.86 15.49 5.06
C LEU A 78 -11.23 16.17 5.06
N ASP A 79 -11.38 17.31 4.38
CA ASP A 79 -12.66 18.01 4.22
C ASP A 79 -13.68 17.16 3.46
N LEU A 80 -13.25 16.50 2.38
CA LEU A 80 -14.09 15.60 1.60
C LEU A 80 -14.58 14.42 2.44
N LEU A 81 -13.69 13.77 3.19
CA LEU A 81 -14.05 12.67 4.08
C LEU A 81 -14.97 13.12 5.21
N SER A 82 -14.77 14.30 5.75
CA SER A 82 -15.61 14.90 6.79
C SER A 82 -17.01 15.20 6.27
N ALA A 83 -17.12 15.79 5.08
CA ALA A 83 -18.40 16.04 4.42
C ALA A 83 -19.16 14.75 4.13
N PHE A 84 -18.46 13.71 3.62
CA PHE A 84 -19.04 12.40 3.41
C PHE A 84 -19.53 11.79 4.73
N ALA A 85 -18.71 11.79 5.78
CA ALA A 85 -19.08 11.25 7.08
C ALA A 85 -20.35 11.93 7.65
N SER A 86 -20.46 13.25 7.49
CA SER A 86 -21.64 14.02 7.89
C SER A 86 -22.87 13.63 7.06
N GLN A 87 -22.72 13.51 5.74
CA GLN A 87 -23.80 13.16 4.83
C GLN A 87 -24.41 11.77 5.12
N VAL A 88 -23.57 10.81 5.50
CA VAL A 88 -24.03 9.43 5.77
C VAL A 88 -24.20 9.11 7.26
N ASN A 89 -24.14 10.14 8.11
CA ASN A 89 -24.28 10.04 9.55
C ASN A 89 -23.31 9.03 10.20
N ARG A 90 -22.01 9.19 9.91
CA ARG A 90 -20.91 8.37 10.47
C ARG A 90 -20.07 9.22 11.45
N PRO A 91 -20.56 9.44 12.67
CA PRO A 91 -19.88 10.27 13.67
C PRO A 91 -18.51 9.68 14.09
N ASP A 92 -18.34 8.38 13.98
CA ASP A 92 -17.07 7.68 14.21
C ASP A 92 -15.98 8.16 13.25
N ILE A 93 -16.27 8.26 11.96
CA ILE A 93 -15.34 8.78 10.95
C ILE A 93 -15.06 10.25 11.20
N ALA A 94 -16.12 11.04 11.45
CA ALA A 94 -15.98 12.47 11.70
C ALA A 94 -15.09 12.75 12.93
N SER A 95 -15.27 12.02 14.02
CA SER A 95 -14.45 12.17 15.23
C SER A 95 -12.98 11.80 15.00
N THR A 96 -12.72 10.73 14.24
CA THR A 96 -11.36 10.35 13.86
C THR A 96 -10.67 11.46 13.05
N ILE A 97 -11.36 12.02 12.06
CA ILE A 97 -10.82 13.14 11.26
C ILE A 97 -10.52 14.34 12.14
N GLN A 98 -11.45 14.70 13.04
CA GLN A 98 -11.27 15.83 13.97
C GLN A 98 -10.04 15.67 14.89
N ARG A 99 -9.70 14.45 15.28
CA ARG A 99 -8.49 14.17 16.06
C ARG A 99 -7.22 14.22 15.19
N VAL A 100 -7.25 13.61 14.04
CA VAL A 100 -6.07 13.45 13.17
C VAL A 100 -5.65 14.74 12.49
N ALA A 101 -6.60 15.57 12.05
CA ALA A 101 -6.30 16.79 11.29
C ALA A 101 -5.35 17.76 12.03
N PRO A 102 -5.57 18.14 13.29
CA PRO A 102 -4.64 19.00 14.01
C PRO A 102 -3.28 18.34 14.27
N LEU A 103 -3.23 17.04 14.55
CA LEU A 103 -1.98 16.31 14.76
C LEU A 103 -1.11 16.28 13.51
N LEU A 104 -1.72 16.12 12.33
CA LEU A 104 -1.04 16.22 11.04
C LEU A 104 -0.54 17.65 10.78
N SER A 105 -1.35 18.65 11.09
CA SER A 105 -0.99 20.06 10.87
C SER A 105 0.18 20.50 11.74
N ASN A 106 0.25 19.98 12.96
CA ASN A 106 1.31 20.27 13.94
C ASN A 106 2.53 19.35 13.82
N GLY A 107 2.47 18.31 12.96
CA GLY A 107 3.55 17.33 12.81
C GLY A 107 3.73 16.40 14.01
N THR A 108 2.69 16.25 14.86
CA THR A 108 2.78 15.47 16.12
C THR A 108 2.12 14.09 16.02
N ILE A 109 1.59 13.72 14.85
CA ILE A 109 0.83 12.47 14.65
C ILE A 109 1.61 11.20 15.02
N LEU A 110 2.93 11.20 14.87
CA LEU A 110 3.81 10.07 15.18
C LEU A 110 4.57 10.25 16.52
N ASN A 111 4.21 11.23 17.36
CA ASN A 111 4.86 11.50 18.66
C ASN A 111 6.38 11.68 18.56
N GLY A 112 6.87 12.18 17.42
CA GLY A 112 8.29 12.35 17.14
C GLY A 112 9.01 11.10 16.64
N ALA A 113 8.36 9.93 16.61
CA ALA A 113 8.93 8.72 16.04
C ALA A 113 9.00 8.78 14.51
N THR A 114 9.88 7.97 13.94
CA THR A 114 10.04 7.84 12.48
C THR A 114 9.26 6.64 11.97
N LEU A 115 8.49 6.81 10.90
CA LEU A 115 7.74 5.74 10.25
C LEU A 115 8.53 5.16 9.08
N ASP A 116 8.86 3.87 9.17
CA ASP A 116 9.40 3.07 8.07
C ASP A 116 8.31 2.18 7.47
N VAL A 117 8.34 2.03 6.17
CA VAL A 117 7.31 1.29 5.44
C VAL A 117 7.93 0.21 4.56
N VAL A 118 7.37 -0.99 4.64
CA VAL A 118 7.67 -2.11 3.73
C VAL A 118 6.38 -2.60 3.09
N THR A 119 6.37 -2.72 1.77
CA THR A 119 5.25 -3.30 1.05
C THR A 119 5.63 -4.59 0.34
N PHE A 120 4.72 -5.55 0.32
CA PHE A 120 4.85 -6.82 -0.37
C PHE A 120 3.76 -6.95 -1.43
N GLY A 121 4.14 -7.06 -2.70
CA GLY A 121 3.19 -7.26 -3.80
C GLY A 121 2.13 -6.18 -3.91
N MET A 122 2.47 -4.95 -3.55
CA MET A 122 1.56 -3.81 -3.67
C MET A 122 1.36 -3.42 -5.13
N PRO A 123 0.12 -3.26 -5.62
CA PRO A 123 -0.13 -2.71 -6.95
C PRO A 123 0.23 -1.22 -7.01
N VAL A 124 0.80 -0.78 -8.14
CA VAL A 124 1.15 0.63 -8.35
C VAL A 124 -0.07 1.39 -8.83
N ARG A 125 -0.77 2.06 -7.92
CA ARG A 125 -2.02 2.81 -8.19
C ARG A 125 -1.99 4.26 -7.73
N TYR A 126 -1.30 4.55 -6.63
CA TYR A 126 -1.16 5.87 -6.05
C TYR A 126 0.31 6.28 -6.04
N GLY A 127 0.55 7.58 -6.16
CA GLY A 127 1.87 8.16 -5.90
C GLY A 127 2.22 8.06 -4.42
N TRP A 128 3.51 8.00 -4.15
CA TRP A 128 4.06 8.06 -2.80
C TRP A 128 4.70 9.42 -2.56
N ASP A 129 4.60 9.92 -1.35
CA ASP A 129 5.44 11.01 -0.87
C ASP A 129 6.29 10.52 0.30
N PRO A 130 7.57 10.19 0.05
CA PRO A 130 8.43 9.66 1.11
C PRO A 130 8.93 10.73 2.08
N SER A 131 8.65 12.02 1.87
CA SER A 131 9.21 13.09 2.71
C SER A 131 8.76 13.04 4.17
N GLY A 132 7.60 12.44 4.45
CA GLY A 132 7.10 12.18 5.80
C GLY A 132 7.49 10.82 6.37
N LEU A 133 8.26 10.02 5.62
CA LEU A 133 8.70 8.68 6.01
C LEU A 133 10.19 8.68 6.36
N GLY A 134 10.61 7.73 7.18
CA GLY A 134 12.02 7.44 7.39
C GLY A 134 12.61 6.68 6.22
N LYS A 135 12.07 5.50 5.96
CA LYS A 135 12.51 4.64 4.86
C LYS A 135 11.33 3.94 4.22
N LEU A 136 11.44 3.65 2.92
CA LEU A 136 10.40 3.01 2.12
C LEU A 136 11.03 1.90 1.29
N LEU A 137 10.47 0.69 1.41
CA LEU A 137 10.92 -0.50 0.68
C LEU A 137 9.73 -1.23 0.04
N HIS A 138 9.87 -1.57 -1.23
CA HIS A 138 8.90 -2.38 -1.97
C HIS A 138 9.52 -3.71 -2.36
N ILE A 139 8.89 -4.81 -1.98
CA ILE A 139 9.31 -6.16 -2.35
C ILE A 139 8.22 -6.77 -3.23
N VAL A 140 8.59 -7.16 -4.45
CA VAL A 140 7.67 -7.73 -5.43
C VAL A 140 8.17 -9.09 -5.86
N ASN A 141 7.30 -10.11 -5.76
CA ASN A 141 7.55 -11.41 -6.33
C ASN A 141 7.51 -11.28 -7.85
N HIS A 142 8.67 -11.44 -8.45
CA HIS A 142 8.87 -11.28 -9.88
C HIS A 142 9.38 -12.59 -10.46
N ARG A 143 8.77 -13.03 -11.56
CA ARG A 143 9.20 -14.25 -12.23
C ARG A 143 10.62 -14.10 -12.75
N SER A 144 11.32 -15.22 -12.77
CA SER A 144 12.65 -15.31 -13.35
C SER A 144 12.67 -14.81 -14.79
N MET A 145 13.83 -14.32 -15.22
CA MET A 145 14.03 -13.88 -16.58
C MET A 145 13.68 -14.99 -17.56
N ARG A 146 12.80 -14.73 -18.49
CA ARG A 146 12.44 -15.67 -19.56
C ARG A 146 13.61 -15.81 -20.53
N THR A 147 13.56 -16.85 -21.36
CA THR A 147 14.56 -17.08 -22.43
C THR A 147 14.63 -15.96 -23.45
N ASP A 148 13.55 -15.18 -23.60
CA ASP A 148 13.50 -13.98 -24.44
C ASP A 148 14.02 -12.71 -23.73
N GLY A 149 14.53 -12.83 -22.50
CA GLY A 149 15.06 -11.73 -21.71
C GLY A 149 14.02 -10.83 -21.05
N LYS A 150 12.73 -11.09 -21.20
CA LYS A 150 11.67 -10.29 -20.59
C LYS A 150 11.41 -10.70 -19.16
N THR A 151 11.44 -9.73 -18.26
CA THR A 151 11.20 -9.91 -16.82
C THR A 151 9.86 -9.34 -16.38
N TRP A 152 9.13 -8.68 -17.26
CA TRP A 152 7.84 -8.05 -17.02
C TRP A 152 6.86 -8.34 -18.14
N LEU A 153 5.59 -8.16 -17.87
CA LEU A 153 4.54 -8.24 -18.86
C LEU A 153 4.45 -6.95 -19.67
N SER A 154 4.37 -7.08 -20.97
CA SER A 154 3.97 -5.98 -21.83
C SER A 154 2.46 -6.09 -22.16
N LYS A 155 1.89 -5.03 -22.73
CA LYS A 155 0.52 -5.03 -23.23
C LYS A 155 0.22 -6.23 -24.14
N MET A 156 1.19 -6.65 -24.93
CA MET A 156 1.07 -7.76 -25.86
C MET A 156 1.06 -9.12 -25.17
N GLU A 157 1.45 -9.17 -23.91
CA GLU A 157 1.57 -10.41 -23.12
C GLU A 157 0.38 -10.64 -22.17
N LEU A 158 -0.54 -9.69 -22.05
CA LEU A 158 -1.78 -9.89 -21.27
C LEU A 158 -2.51 -11.19 -21.62
N PRO A 159 -2.66 -11.58 -22.90
CA PRO A 159 -3.22 -12.88 -23.25
C PRO A 159 -2.37 -14.06 -22.78
N GLN A 160 -1.05 -13.88 -22.66
CA GLN A 160 -0.14 -14.94 -22.19
C GLN A 160 -0.25 -15.13 -20.66
N ILE A 161 -0.55 -14.09 -19.89
CA ILE A 161 -0.84 -14.24 -18.45
C ILE A 161 -1.92 -15.27 -18.21
N THR A 162 -3.01 -15.22 -18.99
CA THR A 162 -4.13 -16.14 -18.84
C THR A 162 -3.75 -17.58 -19.15
N MET A 163 -2.73 -17.80 -19.99
CA MET A 163 -2.18 -19.11 -20.30
C MET A 163 -1.12 -19.54 -19.27
N GLU A 164 -0.35 -18.60 -18.75
CA GLU A 164 0.72 -18.86 -17.79
C GLU A 164 0.20 -19.02 -16.36
N MET A 165 -0.87 -18.29 -15.98
CA MET A 165 -1.48 -18.41 -14.65
C MET A 165 -1.80 -19.86 -14.22
N PRO A 166 -2.39 -20.72 -15.10
CA PRO A 166 -2.69 -22.10 -14.73
C PRO A 166 -1.47 -22.95 -14.45
N ILE A 167 -0.31 -22.62 -15.05
CA ILE A 167 0.93 -23.39 -14.90
C ILE A 167 1.88 -22.78 -13.88
N ALA A 168 1.47 -21.72 -13.19
CA ALA A 168 2.22 -21.05 -12.11
C ALA A 168 3.70 -20.80 -12.47
N TRP A 169 3.94 -20.11 -13.59
CA TRP A 169 5.29 -19.84 -14.11
C TRP A 169 6.17 -18.96 -13.21
N GLY A 170 5.65 -18.56 -12.04
CA GLY A 170 6.34 -17.69 -11.09
C GLY A 170 5.88 -16.24 -11.19
N GLY A 171 6.24 -15.44 -10.19
CA GLY A 171 5.81 -14.06 -10.06
C GLY A 171 4.46 -13.91 -9.37
N ASP A 172 4.02 -12.67 -9.23
CA ASP A 172 2.76 -12.28 -8.56
C ASP A 172 1.75 -11.77 -9.60
N TYR A 173 0.91 -12.66 -10.09
CA TYR A 173 -0.12 -12.31 -11.09
C TYR A 173 -1.24 -11.46 -10.51
N ILE A 174 -1.53 -11.58 -9.21
CA ILE A 174 -2.54 -10.74 -8.56
C ILE A 174 -2.08 -9.28 -8.52
N GLN A 175 -0.82 -9.05 -8.18
CA GLN A 175 -0.24 -7.71 -8.22
C GLN A 175 -0.23 -7.14 -9.64
N GLU A 176 0.12 -7.93 -10.63
CA GLU A 176 0.14 -7.53 -12.05
C GLU A 176 -1.26 -7.13 -12.55
N LEU A 177 -2.28 -7.94 -12.25
CA LEU A 177 -3.66 -7.63 -12.59
C LEU A 177 -4.19 -6.41 -11.82
N ALA A 178 -3.80 -6.26 -10.56
CA ALA A 178 -4.24 -5.14 -9.74
C ALA A 178 -3.66 -3.79 -10.19
N VAL A 179 -2.51 -3.76 -10.86
CA VAL A 179 -2.01 -2.57 -11.57
C VAL A 179 -2.99 -2.14 -12.67
N ALA A 180 -3.60 -3.11 -13.37
CA ALA A 180 -4.63 -2.84 -14.36
C ALA A 180 -5.94 -2.28 -13.76
N GLY A 181 -6.13 -2.40 -12.46
CA GLY A 181 -7.28 -1.87 -11.74
C GLY A 181 -8.33 -2.94 -11.43
N SER A 182 -8.49 -3.19 -10.14
CA SER A 182 -9.50 -4.10 -9.60
C SER A 182 -10.41 -3.40 -8.59
N ASP A 183 -10.63 -2.09 -8.77
CA ASP A 183 -11.42 -1.29 -7.84
C ASP A 183 -12.90 -1.65 -7.95
N ALA A 184 -13.49 -1.95 -6.80
CA ALA A 184 -14.93 -2.08 -6.67
C ALA A 184 -15.60 -0.72 -6.61
N LEU A 185 -16.87 -0.65 -6.98
CA LEU A 185 -17.68 0.54 -6.80
C LEU A 185 -18.41 0.45 -5.44
N PRO A 186 -18.44 1.54 -4.66
CA PRO A 186 -19.29 1.62 -3.49
C PRO A 186 -20.77 1.40 -3.84
N THR A 187 -21.55 0.96 -2.87
CA THR A 187 -22.95 0.57 -3.11
C THR A 187 -23.94 1.74 -3.12
N THR A 188 -23.66 2.82 -2.38
CA THR A 188 -24.57 3.98 -2.29
C THR A 188 -24.11 5.11 -3.20
N GLU A 189 -25.02 5.94 -3.69
CA GLU A 189 -24.73 7.08 -4.55
C GLU A 189 -23.82 8.10 -3.85
N ALA A 190 -24.05 8.36 -2.56
CA ALA A 190 -23.18 9.23 -1.78
C ALA A 190 -21.73 8.71 -1.73
N ALA A 191 -21.56 7.40 -1.50
CA ALA A 191 -20.24 6.80 -1.47
C ALA A 191 -19.60 6.74 -2.87
N LYS A 192 -20.38 6.53 -3.94
CA LYS A 192 -19.86 6.61 -5.32
C LYS A 192 -19.34 8.01 -5.66
N ALA A 193 -20.10 9.04 -5.31
CA ALA A 193 -19.69 10.44 -5.52
C ALA A 193 -18.42 10.78 -4.74
N ALA A 194 -18.38 10.43 -3.45
CA ALA A 194 -17.18 10.61 -2.62
C ALA A 194 -15.98 9.82 -3.13
N ASN A 195 -16.20 8.57 -3.57
CA ASN A 195 -15.14 7.74 -4.14
C ASN A 195 -14.52 8.36 -5.41
N LYS A 196 -15.36 8.91 -6.29
CA LYS A 196 -14.90 9.63 -7.48
C LYS A 196 -14.09 10.86 -7.08
N ALA A 197 -14.57 11.64 -6.13
CA ALA A 197 -13.88 12.86 -5.67
C ALA A 197 -12.53 12.53 -4.98
N VAL A 198 -12.45 11.42 -4.22
CA VAL A 198 -11.16 10.93 -3.68
C VAL A 198 -10.22 10.55 -4.81
N TRP A 199 -10.71 9.82 -5.83
CA TRP A 199 -9.89 9.45 -6.97
C TRP A 199 -9.29 10.66 -7.68
N GLU A 200 -10.09 11.68 -7.95
CA GLU A 200 -9.64 12.93 -8.59
C GLU A 200 -8.58 13.68 -7.76
N LEU A 201 -8.56 13.49 -6.43
CA LEU A 201 -7.55 14.08 -5.55
C LEU A 201 -6.24 13.29 -5.48
N VAL A 202 -6.33 11.97 -5.54
CA VAL A 202 -5.18 11.06 -5.31
C VAL A 202 -4.64 10.46 -6.60
N GLU A 203 -5.26 10.73 -7.73
CA GLU A 203 -4.81 10.25 -9.03
C GLU A 203 -3.41 10.78 -9.31
N PRO A 204 -2.38 9.92 -9.28
CA PRO A 204 -0.99 10.36 -9.47
C PRO A 204 -0.67 10.61 -10.94
N PHE A 205 -1.59 10.28 -11.83
CA PHE A 205 -1.41 10.31 -13.28
C PHE A 205 -2.43 11.24 -13.92
N ASP A 206 -2.01 11.93 -14.96
CA ASP A 206 -2.85 12.82 -15.74
C ASP A 206 -3.89 12.05 -16.59
N GLY A 207 -4.73 11.26 -15.91
CA GLY A 207 -5.86 10.58 -16.52
C GLY A 207 -5.62 9.12 -16.92
N PHE A 208 -6.66 8.57 -17.54
CA PHE A 208 -6.74 7.15 -17.93
C PHE A 208 -5.61 6.72 -18.88
N GLU A 209 -5.17 7.58 -19.78
CA GLU A 209 -4.14 7.23 -20.75
C GLU A 209 -2.79 6.95 -20.08
N ARG A 210 -2.39 7.77 -19.11
CA ARG A 210 -1.14 7.54 -18.37
C ARG A 210 -1.23 6.29 -17.49
N TRP A 211 -2.36 6.09 -16.83
CA TRP A 211 -2.60 4.84 -16.13
C TRP A 211 -2.48 3.63 -17.05
N LEU A 212 -3.10 3.69 -18.22
CA LEU A 212 -3.05 2.63 -19.23
C LEU A 212 -1.61 2.41 -19.71
N GLU A 213 -0.81 3.45 -19.84
CA GLU A 213 0.61 3.34 -20.20
C GLU A 213 1.39 2.60 -19.10
N CYS A 214 1.19 2.94 -17.83
CA CYS A 214 1.82 2.25 -16.72
C CYS A 214 1.40 0.78 -16.66
N ALA A 215 0.13 0.49 -16.85
CA ALA A 215 -0.37 -0.89 -16.91
C ALA A 215 0.22 -1.67 -18.10
N ARG A 216 0.39 -1.03 -19.24
CA ARG A 216 1.02 -1.63 -20.45
C ARG A 216 2.50 -1.94 -20.24
N ARG A 217 3.21 -1.09 -19.51
CA ARG A 217 4.62 -1.28 -19.19
C ARG A 217 4.82 -2.22 -18.01
N ALA A 218 3.74 -2.73 -17.43
CA ALA A 218 3.75 -3.55 -16.21
C ALA A 218 4.64 -2.96 -15.13
N VAL A 219 4.38 -1.69 -14.77
CA VAL A 219 5.10 -1.02 -13.70
C VAL A 219 4.86 -1.76 -12.39
N ARG A 220 5.87 -2.47 -11.93
CA ARG A 220 5.79 -3.39 -10.78
C ARG A 220 6.13 -2.72 -9.46
N ILE A 221 6.96 -1.69 -9.50
CA ILE A 221 7.48 -1.02 -8.32
C ILE A 221 7.24 0.49 -8.48
N PRO A 222 6.80 1.19 -7.43
CA PRO A 222 6.77 2.65 -7.42
C PRO A 222 8.15 3.25 -7.72
N SER A 223 8.18 4.48 -8.22
CA SER A 223 9.43 5.21 -8.48
C SER A 223 10.10 5.68 -7.19
N GLU A 224 9.32 5.83 -6.13
CA GLU A 224 9.77 6.28 -4.82
C GLU A 224 10.20 5.09 -3.95
N GLY A 225 11.21 5.31 -3.12
CA GLY A 225 11.75 4.29 -2.22
C GLY A 225 12.71 3.30 -2.88
N LEU A 226 13.01 2.24 -2.18
CA LEU A 226 13.82 1.12 -2.67
C LEU A 226 12.92 0.02 -3.21
N GLY A 227 13.29 -0.58 -4.33
CA GLY A 227 12.56 -1.70 -4.93
C GLY A 227 13.39 -2.98 -4.99
N ILE A 228 12.83 -4.09 -4.55
CA ILE A 228 13.41 -5.43 -4.70
C ILE A 228 12.47 -6.29 -5.54
N LEU A 229 12.96 -6.77 -6.68
CA LEU A 229 12.34 -7.83 -7.45
C LEU A 229 12.88 -9.16 -6.97
N ALA A 230 12.06 -9.95 -6.30
CA ALA A 230 12.45 -11.23 -5.72
C ALA A 230 11.80 -12.38 -6.47
N ASP A 231 12.57 -13.40 -6.83
CA ASP A 231 12.07 -14.63 -7.41
C ASP A 231 11.81 -15.64 -6.29
N TYR A 232 10.60 -15.59 -5.74
CA TYR A 232 10.18 -16.56 -4.73
C TYR A 232 9.85 -17.89 -5.39
N LYS A 233 10.60 -18.92 -5.05
CA LYS A 233 10.21 -20.27 -5.41
C LYS A 233 9.09 -20.72 -4.49
N ASP A 234 7.92 -21.00 -5.07
CA ASP A 234 6.83 -21.54 -4.30
C ASP A 234 7.17 -22.98 -3.86
N SER A 235 7.21 -23.18 -2.57
CA SER A 235 7.59 -24.45 -1.96
C SER A 235 6.42 -25.40 -1.72
N THR A 236 5.21 -25.05 -2.14
CA THR A 236 4.05 -25.91 -1.91
C THR A 236 4.12 -27.22 -2.69
N GLY A 237 4.91 -27.27 -3.78
CA GLY A 237 4.95 -28.39 -4.71
C GLY A 237 3.61 -28.66 -5.43
N SER A 238 2.61 -27.84 -5.18
CA SER A 238 1.30 -27.95 -5.79
C SER A 238 1.27 -27.29 -7.16
N THR A 239 0.64 -27.94 -8.13
CA THR A 239 0.31 -27.34 -9.43
C THR A 239 -1.01 -26.58 -9.40
N ASN A 240 -1.75 -26.62 -8.28
CA ASN A 240 -2.99 -25.91 -8.13
C ASN A 240 -2.72 -24.42 -7.81
N VAL A 241 -3.00 -23.55 -8.75
CA VAL A 241 -2.80 -22.09 -8.62
C VAL A 241 -3.52 -21.47 -7.43
N ARG A 242 -4.59 -22.09 -6.92
CA ARG A 242 -5.30 -21.62 -5.72
C ARG A 242 -4.43 -21.77 -4.47
N ASP A 243 -3.58 -22.77 -4.40
CA ASP A 243 -2.70 -22.98 -3.25
C ASP A 243 -1.59 -21.94 -3.17
N HIS A 244 -1.29 -21.29 -4.29
CA HIS A 244 -0.30 -20.21 -4.41
C HIS A 244 -0.94 -18.82 -4.41
N TYR A 245 -2.25 -18.72 -4.49
CA TYR A 245 -2.93 -17.45 -4.78
C TYR A 245 -2.27 -16.71 -5.94
N TYR A 246 -1.98 -17.46 -7.02
CA TYR A 246 -1.32 -16.92 -8.21
C TYR A 246 -0.01 -16.17 -7.92
N GLY A 247 0.79 -16.70 -6.98
CA GLY A 247 2.06 -16.11 -6.55
C GLY A 247 1.96 -15.01 -5.50
N HIS A 248 0.77 -14.52 -5.20
CA HIS A 248 0.55 -13.45 -4.24
C HIS A 248 0.75 -13.87 -2.78
N ALA A 249 0.62 -15.15 -2.47
CA ALA A 249 0.86 -15.67 -1.12
C ALA A 249 2.35 -15.93 -0.80
N ALA A 250 3.24 -15.82 -1.77
CA ALA A 250 4.66 -16.13 -1.59
C ALA A 250 5.32 -15.36 -0.45
N TYR A 251 4.96 -14.10 -0.28
CA TYR A 251 5.54 -13.20 0.74
C TYR A 251 5.27 -13.65 2.17
N THR A 252 4.18 -14.37 2.41
CA THR A 252 3.72 -14.76 3.75
C THR A 252 4.07 -16.20 4.10
N ARG A 253 4.78 -16.90 3.23
CA ARG A 253 5.23 -18.28 3.48
C ARG A 253 6.37 -18.31 4.49
N LEU A 254 6.40 -19.32 5.33
CA LEU A 254 7.42 -19.47 6.37
C LEU A 254 8.84 -19.49 5.78
N ASN A 255 9.04 -20.19 4.66
CA ASN A 255 10.34 -20.29 4.01
C ASN A 255 10.84 -18.97 3.40
N THR A 256 9.96 -18.01 3.13
CA THR A 256 10.33 -16.69 2.60
C THR A 256 10.54 -15.65 3.71
N MET A 257 10.12 -15.94 4.93
CA MET A 257 10.21 -14.99 6.06
C MET A 257 11.66 -14.60 6.37
N LEU A 258 12.59 -15.56 6.33
CA LEU A 258 14.00 -15.28 6.59
C LEU A 258 14.57 -14.33 5.52
N PHE A 259 14.27 -14.59 4.25
CA PHE A 259 14.66 -13.72 3.15
C PHE A 259 14.08 -12.32 3.33
N ASN A 260 12.78 -12.21 3.58
CA ASN A 260 12.11 -10.93 3.76
C ASN A 260 12.70 -10.14 4.94
N THR A 261 12.90 -10.80 6.08
CA THR A 261 13.49 -10.16 7.27
C THR A 261 14.91 -9.70 6.99
N THR A 262 15.72 -10.54 6.33
CA THR A 262 17.09 -10.18 5.95
C THR A 262 17.10 -8.99 4.99
N ALA A 263 16.26 -9.01 3.96
CA ALA A 263 16.14 -7.91 3.00
C ALA A 263 15.72 -6.60 3.68
N ILE A 264 14.78 -6.65 4.62
CA ILE A 264 14.33 -5.48 5.39
C ILE A 264 15.49 -4.95 6.25
N VAL A 265 16.15 -5.82 7.02
CA VAL A 265 17.24 -5.39 7.91
C VAL A 265 18.39 -4.78 7.10
N GLN A 266 18.79 -5.43 6.02
CA GLN A 266 19.88 -4.93 5.17
C GLN A 266 19.52 -3.64 4.44
N SER A 267 18.29 -3.50 3.96
CA SER A 267 17.88 -2.31 3.21
C SER A 267 17.56 -1.12 4.10
N LEU A 268 17.02 -1.36 5.30
CA LEU A 268 16.52 -0.29 6.15
C LEU A 268 17.42 0.00 7.36
N TYR A 269 18.20 -0.95 7.86
CA TYR A 269 18.87 -0.82 9.17
C TYR A 269 20.38 -1.15 9.17
N SER A 270 20.95 -1.45 8.03
CA SER A 270 22.41 -1.64 7.87
C SER A 270 23.13 -0.35 7.46
#